data_df78cde1990f422479d79cf7c4e2b92e
#
_entry.id   df78cde1990f422479d79cf7c4e2b92e
#
_cell.length_a   1.000
_cell.length_b   1.000
_cell.length_c   1.000
_cell.angle_alpha   90.00
_cell.angle_beta   90.00
_cell.angle_gamma   90.00
#
_symmetry.space_group_name_H-M   'P 1'
#
loop_
_entity.id
_entity.type
_entity.pdbx_description
1 polymer ?
#
loop_
_entity_poly.entity_id
_entity_poly.type
_entity_poly.pdbx_seq_one_letter_code
_entity_poly.pdbx_strand_id
1 'polypeptide(L)'
;MQTANVTITVNGNRKLKCAPGSNLFQVLSDAGYVFSGNCGGRGMCERCLVDVSGIGSVKSCKYVVMSDIDVTAGKDRTSILSMYQTDEYADSDVSGFHSGIDPDALGIAVDLGTTTVAMELVQLATGKTISQHGFMNPQIKYGSDVISRIKKGSTKDGLDELENAIKSGLSDGITAMTEHPERISRMVISGNTTMNSILEDMTLENLGHAPFHIKNPDALSVDGEEFFGDKKYSHINVTCLPNLSAFVGADALCGALVCGLDRSETYQLFADLGTNGELILANRTNGYATSCACGPAFEGMLKRGAVMPTTAFDLLYTMKNMKIVNEDGVLADRYIQGGYSPANGVKINMDMIHSFLLAKAAICAGIDSLIDMAGISPSDISKVHIAGGFGCSLRINSATGLGLFPDCFGDKAEFAGNSSLHGAHKCLLDGTFIDRIYEFKKILTAVNLGEMDGFDRKYYSHMNLQSWDI
;
A
#
# COMPACT_ATOMS: atom_id res chain seq x y z
N MET A 1 -41.85 20.77 4.49
CA MET A 1 -41.53 20.73 3.05
C MET A 1 -40.34 19.79 2.89
N GLN A 2 -40.53 18.59 2.30
CA GLN A 2 -39.40 17.72 1.97
C GLN A 2 -38.62 18.41 0.83
N THR A 3 -37.40 18.83 1.10
CA THR A 3 -36.51 19.33 0.04
C THR A 3 -36.24 18.19 -0.93
N ALA A 4 -36.57 18.38 -2.21
CA ALA A 4 -36.31 17.38 -3.24
C ALA A 4 -34.80 17.12 -3.33
N ASN A 5 -34.39 15.84 -3.31
CA ASN A 5 -33.00 15.45 -3.49
C ASN A 5 -32.50 15.88 -4.86
N VAL A 6 -31.24 16.29 -4.92
CA VAL A 6 -30.51 16.55 -6.15
C VAL A 6 -29.73 15.30 -6.57
N THR A 7 -29.49 15.17 -7.89
CA THR A 7 -28.79 14.02 -8.47
C THR A 7 -27.41 14.41 -8.94
N ILE A 8 -26.41 13.63 -8.55
CA ILE A 8 -25.04 13.71 -9.05
C ILE A 8 -24.83 12.52 -9.99
N THR A 9 -24.63 12.77 -11.29
CA THR A 9 -24.25 11.72 -12.23
C THR A 9 -22.72 11.65 -12.29
N VAL A 10 -22.15 10.54 -11.82
CA VAL A 10 -20.70 10.37 -11.79
C VAL A 10 -20.25 9.48 -12.94
N ASN A 11 -19.24 9.95 -13.69
CA ASN A 11 -18.62 9.28 -14.83
C ASN A 11 -19.65 8.80 -15.89
N GLY A 12 -20.75 9.55 -16.03
CA GLY A 12 -21.80 9.31 -17.04
C GLY A 12 -22.73 8.12 -16.78
N ASN A 13 -22.49 7.31 -15.73
CA ASN A 13 -23.25 6.08 -15.52
C ASN A 13 -23.81 5.90 -14.10
N ARG A 14 -23.18 6.41 -13.07
CA ARG A 14 -23.59 6.22 -11.67
C ARG A 14 -24.34 7.44 -11.14
N LYS A 15 -25.58 7.24 -10.67
CA LYS A 15 -26.42 8.30 -10.10
C LYS A 15 -26.42 8.22 -8.58
N LEU A 16 -26.01 9.31 -7.92
CA LEU A 16 -26.05 9.48 -6.47
C LEU A 16 -27.12 10.55 -6.14
N LYS A 17 -27.84 10.35 -5.04
CA LYS A 17 -28.82 11.31 -4.55
C LYS A 17 -28.35 11.92 -3.24
N CYS A 18 -28.44 13.22 -3.10
CA CYS A 18 -28.13 13.93 -1.86
C CYS A 18 -29.08 15.11 -1.65
N ALA A 19 -29.11 15.65 -0.43
CA ALA A 19 -29.85 16.88 -0.15
C ALA A 19 -29.12 18.09 -0.79
N PRO A 20 -29.85 19.11 -1.30
CA PRO A 20 -29.23 20.38 -1.63
C PRO A 20 -28.45 20.95 -0.43
N GLY A 21 -27.25 21.47 -0.68
CA GLY A 21 -26.35 21.92 0.38
C GLY A 21 -25.33 20.86 0.83
N SER A 22 -25.39 19.62 0.32
CA SER A 22 -24.43 18.58 0.64
C SER A 22 -23.02 18.91 0.07
N ASN A 23 -22.00 18.52 0.83
CA ASN A 23 -20.61 18.64 0.37
C ASN A 23 -20.29 17.53 -0.65
N LEU A 24 -19.81 17.91 -1.83
CA LEU A 24 -19.54 16.96 -2.92
C LEU A 24 -18.50 15.90 -2.55
N PHE A 25 -17.45 16.26 -1.82
CA PHE A 25 -16.42 15.32 -1.37
C PHE A 25 -17.02 14.24 -0.46
N GLN A 26 -17.87 14.64 0.48
CA GLN A 26 -18.52 13.70 1.40
C GLN A 26 -19.45 12.75 0.64
N VAL A 27 -20.30 13.25 -0.24
CA VAL A 27 -21.23 12.43 -1.03
C VAL A 27 -20.49 11.43 -1.92
N LEU A 28 -19.40 11.86 -2.55
CA LEU A 28 -18.57 10.98 -3.38
C LEU A 28 -17.81 9.95 -2.53
N SER A 29 -17.27 10.35 -1.38
CA SER A 29 -16.56 9.45 -0.47
C SER A 29 -17.50 8.38 0.12
N ASP A 30 -18.71 8.78 0.55
CA ASP A 30 -19.74 7.86 1.05
C ASP A 30 -20.21 6.89 -0.04
N ALA A 31 -20.21 7.33 -1.29
CA ALA A 31 -20.48 6.49 -2.45
C ALA A 31 -19.27 5.62 -2.89
N GLY A 32 -18.12 5.73 -2.19
CA GLY A 32 -16.95 4.92 -2.41
C GLY A 32 -15.96 5.47 -3.44
N TYR A 33 -16.07 6.74 -3.84
CA TYR A 33 -15.05 7.38 -4.65
C TYR A 33 -13.85 7.78 -3.78
N VAL A 34 -12.65 7.55 -4.30
CA VAL A 34 -11.40 7.70 -3.57
C VAL A 34 -10.67 8.96 -3.99
N PHE A 35 -10.26 9.73 -3.00
CA PHE A 35 -9.45 10.93 -3.18
C PHE A 35 -8.15 10.81 -2.37
N SER A 36 -7.01 10.85 -3.03
CA SER A 36 -5.68 10.78 -2.41
C SER A 36 -5.29 12.07 -1.63
N GLY A 37 -6.26 12.72 -0.99
CA GLY A 37 -6.11 14.04 -0.38
C GLY A 37 -5.51 14.04 1.02
N ASN A 38 -4.29 14.53 1.17
CA ASN A 38 -3.56 14.64 2.44
C ASN A 38 -4.24 15.56 3.48
N CYS A 39 -5.22 16.36 3.09
CA CYS A 39 -5.85 17.31 3.99
C CYS A 39 -7.20 16.84 4.57
N GLY A 40 -7.62 15.59 4.30
CA GLY A 40 -8.90 15.06 4.80
C GLY A 40 -10.11 15.95 4.49
N GLY A 41 -10.14 16.55 3.31
CA GLY A 41 -11.26 17.43 2.90
C GLY A 41 -11.18 18.87 3.39
N ARG A 42 -10.08 19.33 4.02
CA ARG A 42 -9.94 20.70 4.55
C ARG A 42 -9.65 21.77 3.49
N GLY A 43 -9.48 21.39 2.22
CA GLY A 43 -9.27 22.33 1.10
C GLY A 43 -7.84 22.83 0.93
N MET A 44 -6.88 22.32 1.70
CA MET A 44 -5.48 22.76 1.67
C MET A 44 -4.66 22.09 0.55
N CYS A 45 -5.04 20.88 0.13
CA CYS A 45 -4.42 20.19 -1.01
C CYS A 45 -5.32 20.26 -2.24
N GLU A 46 -4.79 19.93 -3.42
CA GLU A 46 -5.58 19.90 -4.65
C GLU A 46 -5.98 18.47 -5.07
N ARG A 47 -5.90 17.51 -4.17
CA ARG A 47 -6.04 16.09 -4.49
C ARG A 47 -7.50 15.58 -4.51
N CYS A 48 -8.46 16.43 -4.14
CA CYS A 48 -9.90 16.15 -4.26
C CYS A 48 -10.55 16.87 -5.44
N LEU A 49 -9.78 17.22 -6.46
CA LEU A 49 -10.29 17.87 -7.66
C LEU A 49 -11.13 16.88 -8.48
N VAL A 50 -12.29 17.36 -8.91
CA VAL A 50 -13.21 16.68 -9.83
C VAL A 50 -13.62 17.67 -10.90
N ASP A 51 -13.97 17.17 -12.08
CA ASP A 51 -14.50 18.03 -13.13
C ASP A 51 -16.03 17.99 -13.09
N VAL A 52 -16.64 19.16 -12.86
CA VAL A 52 -18.10 19.35 -12.90
C VAL A 52 -18.47 19.91 -14.27
N SER A 53 -19.38 19.23 -14.95
CA SER A 53 -19.81 19.62 -16.31
C SER A 53 -20.32 21.05 -16.32
N GLY A 54 -19.87 21.86 -17.29
CA GLY A 54 -20.21 23.27 -17.40
C GLY A 54 -19.54 24.24 -16.42
N ILE A 55 -18.80 23.72 -15.42
CA ILE A 55 -18.10 24.53 -14.41
C ILE A 55 -16.58 24.35 -14.52
N GLY A 56 -16.13 23.14 -14.90
CA GLY A 56 -14.72 22.77 -14.92
C GLY A 56 -14.25 22.14 -13.63
N SER A 57 -12.92 22.21 -13.39
CA SER A 57 -12.30 21.53 -12.27
C SER A 57 -12.48 22.26 -10.96
N VAL A 58 -13.08 21.58 -9.97
CA VAL A 58 -13.36 22.11 -8.64
C VAL A 58 -12.75 21.22 -7.55
N LYS A 59 -12.39 21.81 -6.41
CA LYS A 59 -12.07 21.04 -5.19
C LYS A 59 -13.38 20.49 -4.62
N SER A 60 -13.62 19.18 -4.73
CA SER A 60 -14.87 18.57 -4.25
C SER A 60 -15.14 18.87 -2.78
N CYS A 61 -14.10 18.96 -1.95
CA CYS A 61 -14.23 19.29 -0.52
C CYS A 61 -14.66 20.77 -0.23
N LYS A 62 -14.62 21.63 -1.24
CA LYS A 62 -15.11 23.02 -1.16
C LYS A 62 -16.38 23.24 -1.99
N TYR A 63 -16.82 22.21 -2.72
CA TYR A 63 -17.98 22.33 -3.59
C TYR A 63 -19.25 21.87 -2.88
N VAL A 64 -20.25 22.74 -2.88
CA VAL A 64 -21.58 22.50 -2.31
C VAL A 64 -22.55 22.20 -3.44
N VAL A 65 -23.20 21.05 -3.38
CA VAL A 65 -24.15 20.58 -4.41
C VAL A 65 -25.51 21.25 -4.19
N MET A 66 -25.93 22.13 -5.10
CA MET A 66 -27.20 22.85 -5.01
C MET A 66 -28.25 22.42 -6.03
N SER A 67 -27.82 21.78 -7.12
CA SER A 67 -28.67 21.31 -8.23
C SER A 67 -28.10 20.01 -8.80
N ASP A 68 -28.81 19.40 -9.74
CA ASP A 68 -28.29 18.25 -10.48
C ASP A 68 -27.00 18.62 -11.21
N ILE A 69 -25.99 17.76 -11.10
CA ILE A 69 -24.67 17.95 -11.71
C ILE A 69 -24.13 16.63 -12.29
N ASP A 70 -23.35 16.77 -13.36
CA ASP A 70 -22.54 15.68 -13.90
C ASP A 70 -21.09 15.89 -13.48
N VAL A 71 -20.49 14.86 -12.89
CA VAL A 71 -19.14 14.90 -12.29
C VAL A 71 -18.28 13.82 -12.90
N THR A 72 -17.10 14.19 -13.36
CA THR A 72 -16.02 13.23 -13.63
C THR A 72 -15.13 13.16 -12.38
N ALA A 73 -15.23 12.05 -11.65
CA ALA A 73 -14.44 11.76 -10.46
C ALA A 73 -13.48 10.60 -10.72
N GLY A 74 -12.45 10.47 -9.87
CA GLY A 74 -11.50 9.35 -9.91
C GLY A 74 -12.17 7.99 -9.68
N LYS A 75 -11.35 6.96 -9.49
CA LYS A 75 -11.79 5.56 -9.40
C LYS A 75 -12.77 5.29 -8.25
N ASP A 76 -13.77 4.44 -8.50
CA ASP A 76 -14.62 3.88 -7.46
C ASP A 76 -13.95 2.69 -6.74
N ARG A 77 -14.60 2.15 -5.69
CA ARG A 77 -14.11 1.00 -4.92
C ARG A 77 -13.82 -0.24 -5.78
N THR A 78 -14.59 -0.45 -6.83
CA THR A 78 -14.44 -1.60 -7.74
C THR A 78 -13.10 -1.58 -8.46
N SER A 79 -12.60 -0.37 -8.80
CA SER A 79 -11.29 -0.21 -9.43
C SER A 79 -10.12 -0.34 -8.46
N ILE A 80 -10.35 -0.15 -7.15
CA ILE A 80 -9.35 -0.43 -6.11
C ILE A 80 -9.24 -1.93 -5.90
N LEU A 81 -10.38 -2.63 -5.80
CA LEU A 81 -10.40 -4.09 -5.70
C LEU A 81 -9.69 -4.76 -6.89
N SER A 82 -9.85 -4.24 -8.11
CA SER A 82 -9.15 -4.79 -9.28
C SER A 82 -7.62 -4.63 -9.22
N MET A 83 -7.10 -3.70 -8.43
CA MET A 83 -5.65 -3.58 -8.16
C MET A 83 -5.15 -4.60 -7.14
N TYR A 84 -6.07 -5.19 -6.36
CA TYR A 84 -5.80 -6.18 -5.31
C TYR A 84 -6.43 -7.53 -5.61
N GLN A 85 -7.11 -7.71 -6.77
CA GLN A 85 -7.52 -9.02 -7.24
C GLN A 85 -6.27 -9.83 -7.50
N THR A 86 -6.00 -10.74 -6.58
CA THR A 86 -5.10 -11.83 -6.83
C THR A 86 -5.86 -12.80 -7.74
N ASP A 87 -5.22 -13.23 -8.83
CA ASP A 87 -5.66 -14.43 -9.53
C ASP A 87 -5.89 -15.53 -8.48
N GLU A 88 -6.89 -16.38 -8.66
CA GLU A 88 -7.16 -17.49 -7.75
C GLU A 88 -5.83 -18.13 -7.38
N TYR A 89 -5.46 -18.05 -6.09
CA TYR A 89 -4.22 -18.67 -5.63
C TYR A 89 -4.32 -20.16 -5.96
N ALA A 90 -3.66 -20.56 -7.04
CA ALA A 90 -3.49 -21.97 -7.40
C ALA A 90 -2.52 -22.59 -6.40
N ASP A 91 -2.95 -22.71 -5.15
CA ASP A 91 -2.15 -23.27 -4.08
C ASP A 91 -2.25 -24.80 -4.16
N SER A 92 -1.29 -25.38 -4.87
CA SER A 92 -1.04 -26.81 -4.82
C SER A 92 -0.52 -27.29 -3.46
N ASP A 93 -0.19 -26.36 -2.54
CA ASP A 93 0.40 -26.67 -1.22
C ASP A 93 -0.61 -26.75 -0.06
N VAL A 94 -1.91 -26.59 -0.30
CA VAL A 94 -2.93 -26.78 0.74
C VAL A 94 -3.29 -28.26 0.92
N SER A 95 -2.28 -29.13 0.87
CA SER A 95 -2.47 -30.59 1.06
C SER A 95 -2.61 -31.02 2.52
N GLY A 96 -2.73 -30.07 3.45
CA GLY A 96 -2.84 -30.32 4.88
C GLY A 96 -4.18 -29.90 5.51
N PHE A 97 -5.33 -30.09 4.82
CA PHE A 97 -6.62 -29.78 5.41
C PHE A 97 -6.86 -30.62 6.67
N HIS A 98 -7.02 -29.93 7.79
CA HIS A 98 -7.24 -30.54 9.10
C HIS A 98 -8.59 -31.26 9.12
N SER A 99 -8.54 -32.57 9.25
CA SER A 99 -9.72 -33.38 9.64
C SER A 99 -10.20 -32.86 11.00
N GLY A 100 -11.38 -32.20 11.02
CA GLY A 100 -12.00 -31.71 12.25
C GLY A 100 -12.41 -30.25 12.25
N ILE A 101 -12.11 -29.46 11.18
CA ILE A 101 -12.65 -28.12 11.04
C ILE A 101 -14.11 -28.19 10.57
N ASP A 102 -14.97 -27.41 11.22
CA ASP A 102 -16.38 -27.25 10.80
C ASP A 102 -16.38 -26.78 9.31
N PRO A 103 -17.07 -27.54 8.41
CA PRO A 103 -17.18 -27.19 7.00
C PRO A 103 -17.71 -25.76 6.74
N ASP A 104 -18.52 -25.26 7.68
CA ASP A 104 -19.15 -23.95 7.60
C ASP A 104 -18.31 -22.83 8.28
N ALA A 105 -17.18 -23.17 8.92
CA ALA A 105 -16.33 -22.21 9.59
C ALA A 105 -15.66 -21.26 8.60
N LEU A 106 -15.72 -19.98 8.90
CA LEU A 106 -15.15 -18.90 8.12
C LEU A 106 -13.98 -18.24 8.86
N GLY A 107 -13.06 -17.67 8.07
CA GLY A 107 -11.99 -16.83 8.57
C GLY A 107 -11.86 -15.56 7.74
N ILE A 108 -11.21 -14.56 8.28
CA ILE A 108 -10.91 -13.31 7.58
C ILE A 108 -9.41 -13.08 7.54
N ALA A 109 -8.85 -12.91 6.35
CA ALA A 109 -7.52 -12.37 6.14
C ALA A 109 -7.63 -10.86 5.87
N VAL A 110 -6.72 -10.08 6.46
CA VAL A 110 -6.68 -8.63 6.33
C VAL A 110 -5.28 -8.18 5.96
N ASP A 111 -5.18 -7.38 4.92
CA ASP A 111 -4.03 -6.54 4.63
C ASP A 111 -4.34 -5.10 5.06
N LEU A 112 -3.68 -4.65 6.12
CA LEU A 112 -3.90 -3.34 6.72
C LEU A 112 -2.85 -2.33 6.23
N GLY A 113 -3.08 -1.80 5.04
CA GLY A 113 -2.22 -0.76 4.48
C GLY A 113 -2.49 0.63 5.05
N THR A 114 -1.51 1.53 4.88
CA THR A 114 -1.64 2.94 5.28
C THR A 114 -2.75 3.65 4.52
N THR A 115 -2.91 3.37 3.23
CA THR A 115 -3.89 4.05 2.35
C THR A 115 -5.16 3.22 2.18
N THR A 116 -5.03 1.91 1.98
CA THR A 116 -6.12 0.98 1.69
C THR A 116 -6.08 -0.20 2.63
N VAL A 117 -7.24 -0.78 2.88
CA VAL A 117 -7.41 -2.05 3.60
C VAL A 117 -8.05 -3.05 2.64
N ALA A 118 -7.46 -4.23 2.53
CA ALA A 118 -8.03 -5.34 1.78
C ALA A 118 -8.39 -6.48 2.73
N MET A 119 -9.55 -7.09 2.52
CA MET A 119 -10.07 -8.18 3.34
C MET A 119 -10.55 -9.32 2.45
N GLU A 120 -10.29 -10.54 2.87
CA GLU A 120 -10.83 -11.77 2.27
C GLU A 120 -11.61 -12.58 3.29
N LEU A 121 -12.81 -13.02 2.91
CA LEU A 121 -13.58 -14.01 3.65
C LEU A 121 -13.24 -15.39 3.08
N VAL A 122 -12.74 -16.27 3.92
CA VAL A 122 -12.20 -17.57 3.53
C VAL A 122 -12.97 -18.69 4.20
N GLN A 123 -13.35 -19.71 3.44
CA GLN A 123 -13.87 -20.96 4.00
C GLN A 123 -12.70 -21.78 4.55
N LEU A 124 -12.61 -21.92 5.87
CA LEU A 124 -11.46 -22.53 6.53
C LEU A 124 -11.27 -24.02 6.17
N ALA A 125 -12.36 -24.74 5.90
CA ALA A 125 -12.30 -26.15 5.53
C ALA A 125 -11.69 -26.41 4.14
N THR A 126 -11.77 -25.43 3.21
CA THR A 126 -11.34 -25.59 1.82
C THR A 126 -10.23 -24.62 1.40
N GLY A 127 -9.96 -23.60 2.21
CA GLY A 127 -9.06 -22.50 1.84
C GLY A 127 -9.61 -21.57 0.76
N LYS A 128 -10.86 -21.76 0.34
CA LYS A 128 -11.43 -20.97 -0.75
C LYS A 128 -11.86 -19.60 -0.28
N THR A 129 -11.43 -18.57 -0.99
CA THR A 129 -11.94 -17.20 -0.84
C THR A 129 -13.39 -17.13 -1.33
N ILE A 130 -14.32 -16.73 -0.44
CA ILE A 130 -15.76 -16.63 -0.71
C ILE A 130 -16.11 -15.21 -1.15
N SER A 131 -15.51 -14.20 -0.50
CA SER A 131 -15.80 -12.80 -0.74
C SER A 131 -14.53 -11.96 -0.50
N GLN A 132 -14.41 -10.87 -1.21
CA GLN A 132 -13.34 -9.89 -1.02
C GLN A 132 -13.95 -8.50 -0.80
N HIS A 133 -13.33 -7.72 0.07
CA HIS A 133 -13.76 -6.35 0.34
C HIS A 133 -12.54 -5.44 0.51
N GLY A 134 -12.55 -4.31 -0.19
CA GLY A 134 -11.50 -3.29 -0.07
C GLY A 134 -12.11 -1.93 0.23
N PHE A 135 -11.44 -1.16 1.09
CA PHE A 135 -11.87 0.19 1.43
C PHE A 135 -10.65 1.08 1.73
N MET A 136 -10.89 2.39 1.66
CA MET A 136 -9.89 3.37 2.09
C MET A 136 -9.71 3.29 3.60
N ASN A 137 -8.46 3.26 4.03
CA ASN A 137 -8.17 3.30 5.47
C ASN A 137 -8.80 4.57 6.10
N PRO A 138 -9.78 4.44 7.00
CA PRO A 138 -10.52 5.59 7.54
C PRO A 138 -9.65 6.51 8.39
N GLN A 139 -8.45 6.08 8.78
CA GLN A 139 -7.47 6.91 9.48
C GLN A 139 -6.90 8.03 8.60
N ILE A 140 -7.13 8.00 7.27
CA ILE A 140 -6.65 9.03 6.33
C ILE A 140 -7.16 10.44 6.68
N LYS A 141 -8.31 10.53 7.37
CA LYS A 141 -8.85 11.80 7.88
C LYS A 141 -7.97 12.46 8.96
N TYR A 142 -7.15 11.67 9.64
CA TYR A 142 -6.22 12.12 10.69
C TYR A 142 -4.79 12.32 10.16
N GLY A 143 -4.41 11.55 9.15
CA GLY A 143 -3.11 11.63 8.49
C GLY A 143 -3.03 10.72 7.26
N SER A 144 -2.48 11.23 6.17
CA SER A 144 -2.38 10.49 4.90
C SER A 144 -1.22 9.50 4.85
N ASP A 145 -0.26 9.65 5.74
CA ASP A 145 0.98 8.89 5.81
C ASP A 145 1.30 8.45 7.24
N VAL A 146 2.27 7.56 7.37
CA VAL A 146 2.71 6.97 8.65
C VAL A 146 3.15 8.05 9.64
N ILE A 147 3.95 9.04 9.20
CA ILE A 147 4.50 10.09 10.07
C ILE A 147 3.37 10.95 10.66
N SER A 148 2.40 11.33 9.83
CA SER A 148 1.22 12.08 10.26
C SER A 148 0.40 11.33 11.30
N ARG A 149 0.28 9.99 11.17
CA ARG A 149 -0.44 9.14 12.14
C ARG A 149 0.34 8.95 13.43
N ILE A 150 1.65 8.77 13.37
CA ILE A 150 2.53 8.74 14.55
C ILE A 150 2.35 10.05 15.35
N LYS A 151 2.40 11.20 14.67
CA LYS A 151 2.17 12.49 15.31
C LYS A 151 0.76 12.63 15.92
N LYS A 152 -0.28 12.12 15.25
CA LYS A 152 -1.65 12.12 15.79
C LYS A 152 -1.76 11.21 17.01
N GLY A 153 -1.21 10.00 16.94
CA GLY A 153 -1.25 8.97 17.99
C GLY A 153 -0.20 9.16 19.09
N SER A 154 0.53 10.28 19.12
CA SER A 154 1.43 10.61 20.25
C SER A 154 0.68 10.99 21.54
N THR A 155 -0.63 11.25 21.44
CA THR A 155 -1.52 11.43 22.58
C THR A 155 -2.49 10.26 22.67
N LYS A 156 -2.93 9.91 23.90
CA LYS A 156 -3.89 8.81 24.11
C LYS A 156 -5.19 9.04 23.31
N ASP A 157 -5.78 10.22 23.41
CA ASP A 157 -7.01 10.57 22.67
C ASP A 157 -6.81 10.43 21.14
N GLY A 158 -5.64 10.82 20.65
CA GLY A 158 -5.30 10.70 19.23
C GLY A 158 -5.10 9.26 18.78
N LEU A 159 -4.53 8.41 19.63
CA LEU A 159 -4.38 6.99 19.40
C LEU A 159 -5.74 6.30 19.38
N ASP A 160 -6.59 6.59 20.38
CA ASP A 160 -7.95 6.05 20.47
C ASP A 160 -8.80 6.42 19.24
N GLU A 161 -8.69 7.64 18.74
CA GLU A 161 -9.38 8.06 17.53
C GLU A 161 -8.90 7.28 16.28
N LEU A 162 -7.59 7.01 16.17
CA LEU A 162 -7.02 6.22 15.07
C LEU A 162 -7.47 4.76 15.17
N GLU A 163 -7.39 4.17 16.35
CA GLU A 163 -7.77 2.79 16.63
C GLU A 163 -9.27 2.56 16.36
N ASN A 164 -10.13 3.39 16.93
CA ASN A 164 -11.57 3.30 16.73
C ASN A 164 -11.97 3.46 15.27
N ALA A 165 -11.30 4.34 14.54
CA ALA A 165 -11.57 4.52 13.11
C ALA A 165 -11.31 3.25 12.30
N ILE A 166 -10.18 2.56 12.53
CA ILE A 166 -9.86 1.35 11.77
C ILE A 166 -10.69 0.16 12.24
N LYS A 167 -10.92 -0.02 13.54
CA LYS A 167 -11.79 -1.09 14.07
C LYS A 167 -13.22 -0.98 13.54
N SER A 168 -13.77 0.25 13.44
CA SER A 168 -15.06 0.49 12.79
C SER A 168 -15.03 0.09 11.32
N GLY A 169 -13.98 0.46 10.57
CA GLY A 169 -13.85 0.08 9.17
C GLY A 169 -13.78 -1.44 8.96
N LEU A 170 -13.07 -2.16 9.83
CA LEU A 170 -13.01 -3.63 9.80
C LEU A 170 -14.39 -4.25 10.12
N SER A 171 -15.12 -3.74 11.12
CA SER A 171 -16.48 -4.16 11.45
C SER A 171 -17.46 -3.97 10.28
N ASP A 172 -17.38 -2.81 9.61
CA ASP A 172 -18.17 -2.52 8.40
C ASP A 172 -17.81 -3.48 7.26
N GLY A 173 -16.51 -3.79 7.09
CA GLY A 173 -16.01 -4.77 6.15
C GLY A 173 -16.55 -6.17 6.40
N ILE A 174 -16.57 -6.63 7.65
CA ILE A 174 -17.20 -7.93 8.04
C ILE A 174 -18.66 -7.96 7.59
N THR A 175 -19.42 -6.92 7.92
CA THR A 175 -20.84 -6.82 7.57
C THR A 175 -21.09 -6.79 6.06
N ALA A 176 -20.15 -6.20 5.29
CA ALA A 176 -20.24 -6.14 3.84
C ALA A 176 -19.96 -7.49 3.15
N MET A 177 -19.19 -8.37 3.80
CA MET A 177 -18.76 -9.64 3.19
C MET A 177 -19.67 -10.82 3.49
N THR A 178 -20.44 -10.80 4.59
CA THR A 178 -21.30 -11.92 4.99
C THR A 178 -22.51 -11.47 5.80
N GLU A 179 -23.63 -12.17 5.59
CA GLU A 179 -24.83 -12.09 6.46
C GLU A 179 -24.70 -13.00 7.70
N HIS A 180 -23.64 -13.83 7.78
CA HIS A 180 -23.39 -14.82 8.80
C HIS A 180 -22.09 -14.59 9.58
N PRO A 181 -21.90 -13.41 10.24
CA PRO A 181 -20.69 -13.12 10.98
C PRO A 181 -20.42 -14.11 12.14
N GLU A 182 -21.46 -14.79 12.65
CA GLU A 182 -21.35 -15.80 13.68
C GLU A 182 -20.55 -17.05 13.27
N ARG A 183 -20.32 -17.26 11.97
CA ARG A 183 -19.49 -18.34 11.44
C ARG A 183 -18.01 -18.03 11.38
N ILE A 184 -17.63 -16.76 11.58
CA ILE A 184 -16.24 -16.32 11.53
C ILE A 184 -15.58 -16.69 12.83
N SER A 185 -14.65 -17.63 12.81
CA SER A 185 -13.93 -18.08 14.01
C SER A 185 -12.55 -17.44 14.17
N ARG A 186 -11.95 -16.93 13.08
CA ARG A 186 -10.61 -16.36 13.08
C ARG A 186 -10.52 -15.11 12.19
N MET A 187 -9.71 -14.15 12.62
CA MET A 187 -9.28 -13.02 11.81
C MET A 187 -7.76 -12.87 11.94
N VAL A 188 -7.06 -12.80 10.82
CA VAL A 188 -5.61 -12.58 10.79
C VAL A 188 -5.33 -11.27 10.07
N ILE A 189 -4.57 -10.40 10.73
CA ILE A 189 -4.24 -9.06 10.25
C ILE A 189 -2.73 -8.97 10.00
N SER A 190 -2.38 -8.69 8.75
CA SER A 190 -1.05 -8.32 8.31
C SER A 190 -1.03 -6.82 8.00
N GLY A 191 -0.06 -6.09 8.50
CA GLY A 191 0.06 -4.65 8.27
C GLY A 191 1.44 -4.13 8.61
N ASN A 192 1.70 -2.89 8.23
CA ASN A 192 2.96 -2.26 8.63
C ASN A 192 2.99 -1.99 10.15
N THR A 193 4.20 -1.79 10.67
CA THR A 193 4.42 -1.65 12.10
C THR A 193 3.56 -0.58 12.76
N THR A 194 3.38 0.58 12.13
CA THR A 194 2.56 1.66 12.69
C THR A 194 1.08 1.28 12.75
N MET A 195 0.58 0.61 11.72
CA MET A 195 -0.82 0.18 11.68
C MET A 195 -1.10 -0.90 12.74
N ASN A 196 -0.20 -1.87 12.89
CA ASN A 196 -0.30 -2.88 13.94
C ASN A 196 -0.24 -2.24 15.34
N SER A 197 0.73 -1.33 15.58
CA SER A 197 0.86 -0.64 16.87
C SER A 197 -0.40 0.18 17.24
N ILE A 198 -1.10 0.75 16.26
CA ILE A 198 -2.37 1.44 16.50
C ILE A 198 -3.45 0.43 16.93
N LEU A 199 -3.56 -0.72 16.26
CA LEU A 199 -4.54 -1.75 16.63
C LEU A 199 -4.30 -2.38 18.00
N GLU A 200 -3.04 -2.40 18.43
CA GLU A 200 -2.59 -2.96 19.69
C GLU A 200 -2.58 -1.92 20.84
N ASP A 201 -3.17 -0.75 20.61
CA ASP A 201 -3.20 0.38 21.58
C ASP A 201 -1.80 0.73 22.12
N MET A 202 -0.77 0.66 21.28
CA MET A 202 0.60 0.94 21.67
C MET A 202 0.99 2.37 21.38
N THR A 203 1.77 2.97 22.30
CA THR A 203 2.33 4.30 22.05
C THR A 203 3.14 4.33 20.77
N LEU A 204 2.86 5.33 19.92
CA LEU A 204 3.55 5.56 18.66
C LEU A 204 4.79 6.46 18.79
N GLU A 205 5.02 7.05 19.98
CA GLU A 205 6.09 8.02 20.19
C GLU A 205 7.46 7.46 19.80
N ASN A 206 7.74 6.21 20.21
CA ASN A 206 9.02 5.55 19.93
C ASN A 206 9.23 5.19 18.45
N LEU A 207 8.17 5.14 17.65
CA LEU A 207 8.28 4.92 16.20
C LEU A 207 8.66 6.21 15.44
N GLY A 208 8.41 7.37 16.03
CA GLY A 208 8.65 8.69 15.41
C GLY A 208 10.00 9.31 15.74
N HIS A 209 10.74 8.78 16.72
CA HIS A 209 11.98 9.36 17.23
C HIS A 209 13.07 8.31 17.38
N ALA A 210 14.31 8.70 17.04
CA ALA A 210 15.46 7.84 17.29
C ALA A 210 15.54 7.44 18.77
N PRO A 211 15.87 6.19 19.07
CA PRO A 211 16.39 5.13 18.20
C PRO A 211 15.34 4.24 17.51
N PHE A 212 14.12 4.70 17.31
CA PHE A 212 13.04 4.05 16.57
C PHE A 212 12.74 2.62 17.05
N HIS A 213 12.13 2.51 18.22
CA HIS A 213 11.80 1.23 18.83
C HIS A 213 10.35 0.86 18.67
N ILE A 214 10.12 -0.41 18.33
CA ILE A 214 8.81 -1.06 18.48
C ILE A 214 8.68 -1.61 19.91
N LYS A 215 7.54 -1.37 20.56
CA LYS A 215 7.29 -1.81 21.93
C LYS A 215 7.05 -3.32 22.01
N ASN A 216 6.28 -3.85 21.07
CA ASN A 216 6.00 -5.28 20.94
C ASN A 216 6.20 -5.71 19.49
N PRO A 217 7.28 -6.47 19.18
CA PRO A 217 7.50 -6.99 17.84
C PRO A 217 6.79 -8.34 17.60
N ASP A 218 6.13 -8.90 18.61
CA ASP A 218 5.53 -10.22 18.56
C ASP A 218 4.05 -10.17 18.13
N ALA A 219 3.49 -11.30 17.75
CA ALA A 219 2.09 -11.40 17.41
C ALA A 219 1.21 -11.11 18.63
N LEU A 220 0.13 -10.37 18.42
CA LEU A 220 -0.94 -10.22 19.39
C LEU A 220 -2.12 -11.10 18.99
N SER A 221 -2.63 -11.91 19.94
CA SER A 221 -3.84 -12.70 19.74
C SER A 221 -4.80 -12.43 20.87
N VAL A 222 -6.00 -11.93 20.53
CA VAL A 222 -7.06 -11.56 21.48
C VAL A 222 -8.42 -12.02 20.97
N ASP A 223 -9.42 -12.12 21.86
CA ASP A 223 -10.78 -12.36 21.40
C ASP A 223 -11.40 -11.12 20.77
N GLY A 224 -12.42 -11.33 19.94
CA GLY A 224 -13.02 -10.23 19.18
C GLY A 224 -13.86 -9.27 20.06
N GLU A 225 -14.33 -9.68 21.26
CA GLU A 225 -14.96 -8.75 22.21
C GLU A 225 -13.94 -7.76 22.73
N GLU A 226 -12.74 -8.22 23.12
CA GLU A 226 -11.63 -7.37 23.54
C GLU A 226 -11.18 -6.48 22.38
N PHE A 227 -11.04 -7.02 21.17
CA PHE A 227 -10.56 -6.28 20.01
C PHE A 227 -11.52 -5.19 19.54
N PHE A 228 -12.81 -5.51 19.39
CA PHE A 228 -13.81 -4.58 18.84
C PHE A 228 -14.59 -3.81 19.91
N GLY A 229 -14.51 -4.21 21.19
CA GLY A 229 -15.35 -3.66 22.26
C GLY A 229 -16.84 -4.08 22.14
N ASP A 230 -17.15 -5.17 21.42
CA ASP A 230 -18.52 -5.61 21.13
C ASP A 230 -18.65 -7.13 21.27
N LYS A 231 -19.53 -7.56 22.19
CA LYS A 231 -19.80 -9.00 22.48
C LYS A 231 -20.21 -9.83 21.28
N LYS A 232 -20.78 -9.22 20.25
CA LYS A 232 -21.17 -9.95 19.03
C LYS A 232 -19.98 -10.61 18.33
N TYR A 233 -18.74 -10.17 18.61
CA TYR A 233 -17.51 -10.70 18.04
C TYR A 233 -16.72 -11.64 18.99
N SER A 234 -17.22 -11.93 20.20
CA SER A 234 -16.51 -12.73 21.22
C SER A 234 -16.07 -14.13 20.75
N HIS A 235 -16.70 -14.65 19.69
CA HIS A 235 -16.40 -15.95 19.10
C HIS A 235 -15.25 -15.90 18.08
N ILE A 236 -14.76 -14.71 17.72
CA ILE A 236 -13.66 -14.51 16.76
C ILE A 236 -12.33 -14.43 17.51
N ASN A 237 -11.35 -15.24 17.15
CA ASN A 237 -9.96 -15.03 17.56
C ASN A 237 -9.30 -14.09 16.56
N VAL A 238 -8.82 -12.93 17.00
CA VAL A 238 -8.13 -11.91 16.19
C VAL A 238 -6.64 -11.98 16.45
N THR A 239 -5.85 -12.18 15.39
CA THR A 239 -4.40 -12.22 15.45
C THR A 239 -3.79 -11.14 14.58
N CYS A 240 -3.05 -10.20 15.19
CA CYS A 240 -2.14 -9.29 14.48
C CYS A 240 -0.79 -9.97 14.33
N LEU A 241 -0.26 -10.03 13.10
CA LEU A 241 0.99 -10.72 12.81
C LEU A 241 2.21 -9.94 13.30
N PRO A 242 3.33 -10.63 13.62
CA PRO A 242 4.48 -9.99 14.24
C PRO A 242 5.25 -9.10 13.27
N ASN A 243 5.83 -8.02 13.78
CA ASN A 243 6.66 -7.08 13.03
C ASN A 243 8.16 -7.39 13.23
N LEU A 244 9.01 -6.96 12.28
CA LEU A 244 10.47 -7.08 12.40
C LEU A 244 11.06 -5.90 13.18
N SER A 245 10.69 -4.68 12.79
CA SER A 245 11.29 -3.44 13.32
C SER A 245 10.28 -2.28 13.26
N ALA A 246 10.68 -1.10 13.70
CA ALA A 246 9.88 0.11 13.55
C ALA A 246 9.50 0.45 12.09
N PHE A 247 10.28 -0.04 11.13
CA PHE A 247 10.16 0.29 9.71
C PHE A 247 9.69 -0.87 8.83
N VAL A 248 9.83 -2.12 9.29
CA VAL A 248 9.48 -3.32 8.53
C VAL A 248 8.43 -4.09 9.31
N GLY A 249 7.21 -4.10 8.78
CA GLY A 249 6.04 -4.70 9.39
C GLY A 249 5.78 -6.14 8.98
N ALA A 250 4.64 -6.64 9.44
CA ALA A 250 4.15 -7.98 9.11
C ALA A 250 3.84 -8.11 7.61
N ASP A 251 3.41 -7.03 6.96
CA ASP A 251 3.11 -6.97 5.52
C ASP A 251 4.31 -7.39 4.67
N ALA A 252 5.47 -6.79 4.90
CA ALA A 252 6.70 -7.12 4.19
C ALA A 252 7.21 -8.53 4.55
N LEU A 253 7.14 -8.93 5.83
CA LEU A 253 7.53 -10.28 6.27
C LEU A 253 6.68 -11.35 5.59
N CYS A 254 5.36 -11.19 5.62
CA CYS A 254 4.41 -12.09 4.96
C CYS A 254 4.67 -12.17 3.46
N GLY A 255 4.89 -11.01 2.82
CA GLY A 255 5.20 -10.95 1.40
C GLY A 255 6.45 -11.74 1.04
N ALA A 256 7.55 -11.54 1.76
CA ALA A 256 8.79 -12.25 1.53
C ALA A 256 8.64 -13.77 1.74
N LEU A 257 7.90 -14.20 2.77
CA LEU A 257 7.65 -15.62 3.05
C LEU A 257 6.76 -16.29 1.99
N VAL A 258 5.75 -15.58 1.50
CA VAL A 258 4.91 -16.06 0.39
C VAL A 258 5.72 -16.26 -0.87
N CYS A 259 6.68 -15.37 -1.13
CA CYS A 259 7.63 -15.48 -2.24
C CYS A 259 8.73 -16.52 -2.01
N GLY A 260 8.82 -17.12 -0.81
CA GLY A 260 9.73 -18.23 -0.51
C GLY A 260 11.17 -17.84 -0.23
N LEU A 261 11.46 -16.60 0.18
CA LEU A 261 12.81 -16.15 0.49
C LEU A 261 13.45 -16.97 1.62
N ASP A 262 12.67 -17.41 2.59
CA ASP A 262 13.08 -18.26 3.71
C ASP A 262 13.55 -19.68 3.29
N ARG A 263 13.25 -20.09 2.08
CA ARG A 263 13.56 -21.43 1.55
C ARG A 263 14.58 -21.41 0.42
N SER A 264 14.96 -20.22 -0.06
CA SER A 264 15.88 -20.06 -1.17
C SER A 264 17.33 -20.28 -0.75
N GLU A 265 18.06 -21.06 -1.53
CA GLU A 265 19.52 -21.23 -1.35
C GLU A 265 20.29 -19.97 -1.73
N THR A 266 19.79 -19.22 -2.69
CA THR A 266 20.39 -18.02 -3.24
C THR A 266 19.66 -16.78 -2.73
N TYR A 267 20.33 -15.62 -2.72
CA TYR A 267 19.66 -14.38 -2.39
C TYR A 267 18.55 -14.07 -3.39
N GLN A 268 17.42 -13.67 -2.82
CA GLN A 268 16.29 -13.10 -3.56
C GLN A 268 15.95 -11.75 -2.95
N LEU A 269 15.46 -10.83 -3.79
CA LEU A 269 14.99 -9.52 -3.37
C LEU A 269 13.46 -9.49 -3.37
N PHE A 270 12.88 -9.10 -2.26
CA PHE A 270 11.48 -8.71 -2.17
C PHE A 270 11.41 -7.19 -2.05
N ALA A 271 10.59 -6.55 -2.89
CA ALA A 271 10.38 -5.12 -2.92
C ALA A 271 8.88 -4.83 -2.94
N ASP A 272 8.33 -4.42 -1.79
CA ASP A 272 6.97 -3.89 -1.71
C ASP A 272 7.00 -2.41 -2.04
N LEU A 273 6.42 -2.04 -3.16
CA LEU A 273 6.43 -0.67 -3.67
C LEU A 273 5.05 -0.03 -3.45
N GLY A 274 4.89 0.60 -2.32
CA GLY A 274 3.70 1.34 -1.90
C GLY A 274 3.99 2.82 -1.63
N THR A 275 3.35 3.38 -0.61
CA THR A 275 3.64 4.74 -0.10
C THR A 275 5.05 4.82 0.48
N ASN A 276 5.52 3.73 1.10
CA ASN A 276 6.93 3.46 1.39
C ASN A 276 7.42 2.36 0.47
N GLY A 277 8.72 2.12 0.44
CA GLY A 277 9.32 0.99 -0.25
C GLY A 277 9.97 0.04 0.76
N GLU A 278 9.30 -1.06 1.12
CA GLU A 278 9.86 -2.08 1.98
C GLU A 278 10.70 -3.04 1.14
N LEU A 279 11.95 -3.24 1.55
CA LEU A 279 12.94 -4.06 0.85
C LEU A 279 13.45 -5.16 1.77
N ILE A 280 13.42 -6.41 1.31
CA ILE A 280 14.02 -7.56 1.99
C ILE A 280 14.91 -8.30 1.01
N LEU A 281 16.21 -8.36 1.27
CA LEU A 281 17.19 -9.15 0.54
C LEU A 281 17.59 -10.34 1.42
N ALA A 282 17.21 -11.55 1.05
CA ALA A 282 17.43 -12.71 1.91
C ALA A 282 17.63 -14.01 1.12
N ASN A 283 18.22 -14.97 1.80
CA ASN A 283 18.19 -16.39 1.50
C ASN A 283 17.75 -17.16 2.77
N ARG A 284 17.76 -18.49 2.75
CA ARG A 284 17.34 -19.30 3.90
C ARG A 284 18.18 -19.16 5.16
N THR A 285 19.34 -18.54 5.11
CA THR A 285 20.32 -18.49 6.24
C THR A 285 20.61 -17.09 6.73
N ASN A 286 20.43 -16.08 5.89
CA ASN A 286 20.77 -14.70 6.19
C ASN A 286 19.94 -13.71 5.38
N GLY A 287 19.70 -12.54 5.93
CA GLY A 287 19.00 -11.48 5.20
C GLY A 287 19.05 -10.12 5.87
N TYR A 288 18.70 -9.12 5.08
CA TYR A 288 18.66 -7.71 5.45
C TYR A 288 17.34 -7.12 5.02
N ALA A 289 16.74 -6.30 5.87
CA ALA A 289 15.46 -5.67 5.61
C ALA A 289 15.48 -4.19 5.97
N THR A 290 14.86 -3.37 5.14
CA THR A 290 14.75 -1.92 5.36
C THR A 290 13.47 -1.37 4.78
N SER A 291 13.16 -0.12 5.10
CA SER A 291 12.09 0.66 4.46
C SER A 291 12.64 1.98 3.95
N CYS A 292 12.27 2.33 2.73
CA CYS A 292 12.67 3.55 2.05
C CYS A 292 11.53 4.56 2.08
N ALA A 293 11.81 5.79 2.46
CA ALA A 293 10.85 6.90 2.41
C ALA A 293 10.71 7.41 0.96
N CYS A 294 10.00 6.69 0.10
CA CYS A 294 9.78 7.09 -1.29
C CYS A 294 8.59 8.06 -1.44
N GLY A 295 7.73 8.15 -0.44
CA GLY A 295 6.56 9.04 -0.47
C GLY A 295 5.57 8.69 -1.58
N PRO A 296 4.51 9.49 -1.75
CA PRO A 296 3.47 9.21 -2.76
C PRO A 296 3.87 9.65 -4.18
N ALA A 297 5.17 9.79 -4.47
CA ALA A 297 5.63 10.32 -5.76
C ALA A 297 5.19 9.43 -6.93
N PHE A 298 5.22 8.11 -6.76
CA PHE A 298 4.77 7.17 -7.78
C PHE A 298 3.25 7.11 -7.90
N GLU A 299 2.52 7.34 -6.81
CA GLU A 299 1.04 7.34 -6.80
C GLU A 299 0.45 8.67 -7.30
N GLY A 300 1.20 9.77 -7.18
CA GLY A 300 0.71 11.12 -7.39
C GLY A 300 1.27 11.88 -8.59
N MET A 301 2.21 11.31 -9.34
CA MET A 301 2.93 12.03 -10.39
C MET A 301 2.05 12.47 -11.56
N LEU A 302 0.97 11.77 -11.82
CA LEU A 302 0.03 12.11 -12.88
C LEU A 302 -1.33 12.44 -12.27
N LYS A 303 -1.51 13.71 -11.94
CA LYS A 303 -2.82 14.23 -11.53
C LYS A 303 -3.81 14.10 -12.69
N ARG A 304 -4.96 13.47 -12.39
CA ARG A 304 -6.21 13.40 -13.14
C ARG A 304 -6.37 12.34 -14.23
N GLY A 305 -7.18 11.35 -13.88
CA GLY A 305 -8.24 10.79 -14.73
C GLY A 305 -7.85 9.80 -15.79
N ALA A 306 -6.61 9.75 -16.24
CA ALA A 306 -6.29 8.97 -17.44
C ALA A 306 -5.06 8.07 -17.34
N VAL A 307 -4.20 8.20 -16.31
CA VAL A 307 -2.92 7.52 -16.36
C VAL A 307 -2.59 6.89 -15.00
N MET A 308 -2.42 5.57 -14.98
CA MET A 308 -1.96 4.79 -13.83
C MET A 308 -0.52 5.15 -13.43
N PRO A 309 -0.09 4.94 -12.17
CA PRO A 309 1.30 5.19 -11.73
C PRO A 309 2.38 4.58 -12.62
N THR A 310 2.11 3.42 -13.18
CA THR A 310 2.96 2.75 -14.18
C THR A 310 3.16 3.54 -15.44
N THR A 311 2.16 4.27 -15.83
CA THR A 311 2.26 5.15 -17.00
C THR A 311 3.23 6.30 -16.74
N ALA A 312 3.54 6.64 -15.47
CA ALA A 312 4.59 7.60 -15.15
C ALA A 312 5.98 7.08 -15.54
N PHE A 313 6.27 5.82 -15.21
CA PHE A 313 7.52 5.18 -15.64
C PHE A 313 7.58 5.03 -17.16
N ASP A 314 6.53 4.51 -17.79
CA ASP A 314 6.45 4.35 -19.24
C ASP A 314 6.55 5.70 -19.95
N LEU A 315 5.90 6.73 -19.39
CA LEU A 315 5.93 8.06 -19.95
C LEU A 315 7.32 8.68 -19.84
N LEU A 316 7.96 8.64 -18.67
CA LEU A 316 9.32 9.17 -18.50
C LEU A 316 10.33 8.36 -19.31
N TYR A 317 10.19 7.05 -19.40
CA TYR A 317 11.02 6.21 -20.26
C TYR A 317 10.88 6.60 -21.74
N THR A 318 9.66 6.81 -22.18
CA THR A 318 9.39 7.31 -23.54
C THR A 318 9.98 8.71 -23.73
N MET A 319 9.81 9.62 -22.77
CA MET A 319 10.38 10.98 -22.85
C MET A 319 11.90 10.96 -22.88
N LYS A 320 12.57 10.06 -22.13
CA LYS A 320 14.02 9.84 -22.19
C LYS A 320 14.44 9.41 -23.59
N ASN A 321 13.79 8.36 -24.13
CA ASN A 321 14.09 7.85 -25.46
C ASN A 321 13.85 8.87 -26.58
N MET A 322 12.88 9.76 -26.43
CA MET A 322 12.59 10.86 -27.34
C MET A 322 13.46 12.12 -27.10
N LYS A 323 14.40 12.07 -26.14
CA LYS A 323 15.25 13.20 -25.75
C LYS A 323 14.44 14.45 -25.30
N ILE A 324 13.27 14.24 -24.74
CA ILE A 324 12.44 15.29 -24.12
C ILE A 324 12.92 15.56 -22.69
N VAL A 325 13.44 14.55 -22.03
CA VAL A 325 14.16 14.62 -20.76
C VAL A 325 15.53 13.95 -20.94
N ASN A 326 16.56 14.52 -20.36
CA ASN A 326 17.91 13.95 -20.39
C ASN A 326 18.10 12.93 -19.23
N GLU A 327 19.27 12.32 -19.17
CA GLU A 327 19.62 11.35 -18.13
C GLU A 327 19.69 11.96 -16.72
N ASP A 328 19.94 13.25 -16.59
CA ASP A 328 19.91 13.95 -15.31
C ASP A 328 18.47 14.34 -14.87
N GLY A 329 17.46 13.95 -15.65
CA GLY A 329 16.06 14.28 -15.38
C GLY A 329 15.69 15.73 -15.74
N VAL A 330 16.48 16.41 -16.56
CA VAL A 330 16.22 17.79 -16.99
C VAL A 330 15.46 17.78 -18.32
N LEU A 331 14.34 18.53 -18.37
CA LEU A 331 13.60 18.74 -19.61
C LEU A 331 14.42 19.53 -20.63
N ALA A 332 14.26 19.21 -21.90
CA ALA A 332 14.83 19.99 -23.00
C ALA A 332 14.37 21.46 -22.90
N ASP A 333 15.24 22.43 -23.25
CA ASP A 333 15.08 23.89 -23.03
C ASP A 333 13.69 24.42 -23.38
N ARG A 334 13.13 23.96 -24.50
CA ARG A 334 11.78 24.35 -24.97
C ARG A 334 10.64 23.98 -24.02
N TYR A 335 10.88 23.08 -23.06
CA TYR A 335 9.88 22.60 -22.12
C TYR A 335 10.14 23.01 -20.66
N ILE A 336 11.28 23.61 -20.34
CA ILE A 336 11.65 23.98 -18.97
C ILE A 336 10.60 24.90 -18.34
N GLN A 337 10.21 25.97 -19.00
CA GLN A 337 9.25 26.93 -18.44
C GLN A 337 7.79 26.48 -18.55
N GLY A 338 7.45 25.77 -19.64
CA GLY A 338 6.07 25.41 -19.97
C GLY A 338 5.65 24.00 -19.55
N GLY A 339 6.61 23.13 -19.24
CA GLY A 339 6.39 21.69 -19.11
C GLY A 339 6.16 20.99 -20.45
N TYR A 340 6.19 19.67 -20.45
CA TYR A 340 5.86 18.82 -21.60
C TYR A 340 4.44 18.27 -21.48
N SER A 341 3.67 18.33 -22.55
CA SER A 341 2.30 17.81 -22.59
C SER A 341 2.20 16.66 -23.61
N PRO A 342 2.29 15.40 -23.18
CA PRO A 342 2.20 14.23 -24.07
C PRO A 342 0.78 14.01 -24.62
N ALA A 343 -0.25 14.43 -23.88
CA ALA A 343 -1.66 14.34 -24.26
C ALA A 343 -2.48 15.45 -23.59
N ASN A 344 -3.70 15.68 -24.09
CA ASN A 344 -4.60 16.68 -23.51
C ASN A 344 -4.85 16.42 -22.02
N GLY A 345 -4.59 17.44 -21.20
CA GLY A 345 -4.80 17.38 -19.74
C GLY A 345 -3.64 16.81 -18.92
N VAL A 346 -2.59 16.26 -19.56
CA VAL A 346 -1.36 15.80 -18.87
C VAL A 346 -0.24 16.80 -19.12
N LYS A 347 0.39 17.28 -18.06
CA LYS A 347 1.52 18.20 -18.13
C LYS A 347 2.61 17.74 -17.17
N ILE A 348 3.79 17.47 -17.68
CA ILE A 348 4.96 17.08 -16.91
C ILE A 348 5.87 18.29 -16.78
N ASN A 349 6.18 18.69 -15.56
CA ASN A 349 7.10 19.76 -15.22
C ASN A 349 8.32 19.25 -14.46
N MET A 350 9.28 20.13 -14.21
CA MET A 350 10.51 19.79 -13.49
C MET A 350 10.26 19.31 -12.05
N ASP A 351 9.27 19.90 -11.33
CA ASP A 351 8.97 19.50 -9.94
C ASP A 351 8.47 18.04 -9.87
N MET A 352 7.69 17.62 -10.87
CA MET A 352 7.21 16.24 -10.95
C MET A 352 8.35 15.26 -11.22
N ILE A 353 9.25 15.61 -12.15
CA ILE A 353 10.43 14.80 -12.46
C ILE A 353 11.33 14.73 -11.22
N HIS A 354 11.57 15.86 -10.57
CA HIS A 354 12.38 15.90 -9.34
C HIS A 354 11.79 15.01 -8.23
N SER A 355 10.48 15.08 -7.99
CA SER A 355 9.79 14.21 -7.02
C SER A 355 9.92 12.72 -7.37
N PHE A 356 9.88 12.39 -8.67
CA PHE A 356 10.12 11.03 -9.14
C PHE A 356 11.57 10.58 -8.87
N LEU A 357 12.55 11.44 -9.15
CA LEU A 357 13.96 11.14 -8.92
C LEU A 357 14.26 10.90 -7.44
N LEU A 358 13.69 11.70 -6.54
CA LEU A 358 13.83 11.53 -5.09
C LEU A 358 13.31 10.14 -4.64
N ALA A 359 12.11 9.78 -5.08
CA ALA A 359 11.51 8.49 -4.72
C ALA A 359 12.28 7.30 -5.31
N LYS A 360 12.69 7.40 -6.58
CA LYS A 360 13.52 6.40 -7.25
C LYS A 360 14.85 6.23 -6.53
N ALA A 361 15.54 7.32 -6.24
CA ALA A 361 16.85 7.30 -5.58
C ALA A 361 16.78 6.63 -4.20
N ALA A 362 15.70 6.83 -3.44
CA ALA A 362 15.50 6.18 -2.14
C ALA A 362 15.46 4.65 -2.27
N ILE A 363 14.70 4.13 -3.23
CA ILE A 363 14.59 2.68 -3.48
C ILE A 363 15.93 2.13 -3.97
N CYS A 364 16.55 2.78 -4.96
CA CYS A 364 17.82 2.34 -5.52
C CYS A 364 18.93 2.29 -4.46
N ALA A 365 19.07 3.36 -3.67
CA ALA A 365 20.05 3.42 -2.59
C ALA A 365 19.78 2.38 -1.50
N GLY A 366 18.50 2.08 -1.22
CA GLY A 366 18.12 1.00 -0.32
C GLY A 366 18.56 -0.36 -0.85
N ILE A 367 18.25 -0.69 -2.10
CA ILE A 367 18.66 -1.94 -2.75
C ILE A 367 20.20 -2.08 -2.75
N ASP A 368 20.89 -1.03 -3.20
CA ASP A 368 22.35 -0.97 -3.26
C ASP A 368 22.99 -1.16 -1.87
N SER A 369 22.37 -0.59 -0.84
CA SER A 369 22.83 -0.76 0.53
C SER A 369 22.66 -2.20 1.06
N LEU A 370 21.53 -2.84 0.75
CA LEU A 370 21.31 -4.25 1.13
C LEU A 370 22.26 -5.19 0.40
N ILE A 371 22.56 -4.93 -0.86
CA ILE A 371 23.52 -5.69 -1.68
C ILE A 371 24.93 -5.59 -1.09
N ASP A 372 25.38 -4.39 -0.74
CA ASP A 372 26.67 -4.17 -0.09
C ASP A 372 26.77 -4.89 1.25
N MET A 373 25.71 -4.82 2.08
CA MET A 373 25.68 -5.53 3.38
C MET A 373 25.73 -7.04 3.22
N ALA A 374 25.10 -7.56 2.16
CA ALA A 374 25.16 -8.98 1.85
C ALA A 374 26.52 -9.40 1.26
N GLY A 375 27.36 -8.46 0.82
CA GLY A 375 28.66 -8.72 0.20
C GLY A 375 28.55 -9.45 -1.14
N ILE A 376 27.49 -9.19 -1.89
CA ILE A 376 27.20 -9.85 -3.16
C ILE A 376 27.14 -8.82 -4.29
N SER A 377 27.05 -9.28 -5.54
CA SER A 377 26.74 -8.43 -6.67
C SER A 377 25.25 -8.53 -7.03
N PRO A 378 24.66 -7.55 -7.73
CA PRO A 378 23.28 -7.62 -8.20
C PRO A 378 23.02 -8.88 -9.08
N SER A 379 24.02 -9.36 -9.80
CA SER A 379 23.91 -10.57 -10.63
C SER A 379 23.71 -11.85 -9.80
N ASP A 380 24.12 -11.88 -8.53
CA ASP A 380 23.97 -13.03 -7.64
C ASP A 380 22.53 -13.17 -7.09
N ILE A 381 21.71 -12.14 -7.24
CA ILE A 381 20.30 -12.21 -6.91
C ILE A 381 19.59 -13.05 -7.96
N SER A 382 18.96 -14.14 -7.53
CA SER A 382 18.34 -15.12 -8.44
C SER A 382 16.93 -14.71 -8.88
N LYS A 383 16.17 -14.01 -8.01
CA LYS A 383 14.82 -13.53 -8.28
C LYS A 383 14.57 -12.18 -7.60
N VAL A 384 13.67 -11.40 -8.20
CA VAL A 384 13.20 -10.12 -7.70
C VAL A 384 11.67 -10.16 -7.64
N HIS A 385 11.12 -10.18 -6.46
CA HIS A 385 9.68 -10.19 -6.23
C HIS A 385 9.18 -8.76 -6.00
N ILE A 386 8.30 -8.29 -6.87
CA ILE A 386 7.76 -6.94 -6.80
C ILE A 386 6.31 -7.01 -6.33
N ALA A 387 6.03 -6.44 -5.16
CA ALA A 387 4.72 -6.36 -4.54
C ALA A 387 4.22 -4.92 -4.44
N GLY A 388 3.07 -4.75 -3.82
CA GLY A 388 2.44 -3.45 -3.56
C GLY A 388 1.60 -2.93 -4.71
N GLY A 389 0.73 -1.99 -4.39
CA GLY A 389 -0.24 -1.46 -5.36
C GLY A 389 0.38 -0.77 -6.57
N PHE A 390 1.58 -0.21 -6.41
CA PHE A 390 2.36 0.34 -7.50
C PHE A 390 3.07 -0.78 -8.31
N GLY A 391 3.65 -1.76 -7.60
CA GLY A 391 4.43 -2.85 -8.21
C GLY A 391 3.64 -3.65 -9.24
N CYS A 392 2.37 -3.97 -8.95
CA CYS A 392 1.52 -4.81 -9.80
C CYS A 392 1.32 -4.31 -11.25
N SER A 393 1.56 -3.04 -11.48
CA SER A 393 1.39 -2.46 -12.81
C SER A 393 2.70 -1.92 -13.41
N LEU A 394 3.85 -2.12 -12.76
CA LEU A 394 5.16 -1.65 -13.20
C LEU A 394 5.64 -2.46 -14.42
N ARG A 395 6.02 -1.80 -15.50
CA ARG A 395 6.71 -2.46 -16.61
C ARG A 395 8.20 -2.52 -16.33
N ILE A 396 8.72 -3.73 -16.23
CA ILE A 396 10.11 -3.95 -15.83
C ILE A 396 11.11 -3.25 -16.77
N ASN A 397 10.85 -3.26 -18.09
CA ASN A 397 11.72 -2.58 -19.06
C ASN A 397 11.77 -1.05 -18.88
N SER A 398 10.66 -0.45 -18.46
CA SER A 398 10.63 0.98 -18.13
C SER A 398 11.33 1.26 -16.80
N ALA A 399 11.21 0.36 -15.84
CA ALA A 399 11.85 0.48 -14.53
C ALA A 399 13.38 0.35 -14.65
N THR A 400 13.89 -0.67 -15.32
CA THR A 400 15.33 -0.84 -15.56
C THR A 400 15.88 0.27 -16.43
N GLY A 401 15.21 0.61 -17.53
CA GLY A 401 15.64 1.68 -18.45
C GLY A 401 15.65 3.09 -17.85
N LEU A 402 14.94 3.31 -16.73
CA LEU A 402 15.03 4.54 -15.90
C LEU A 402 15.94 4.35 -14.68
N GLY A 403 16.57 3.19 -14.53
CA GLY A 403 17.49 2.87 -13.46
C GLY A 403 16.84 2.73 -12.08
N LEU A 404 15.57 2.29 -11.99
CA LEU A 404 14.95 1.90 -10.72
C LEU A 404 15.56 0.59 -10.21
N PHE A 405 15.82 -0.32 -11.13
CA PHE A 405 16.47 -1.60 -10.86
C PHE A 405 17.69 -1.79 -11.76
N PRO A 406 18.69 -2.57 -11.32
CA PRO A 406 19.78 -3.02 -12.19
C PRO A 406 19.26 -3.71 -13.44
N ASP A 407 19.93 -3.55 -14.56
CA ASP A 407 19.52 -4.15 -15.83
C ASP A 407 19.41 -5.68 -15.75
N CYS A 408 20.28 -6.33 -14.95
CA CYS A 408 20.25 -7.78 -14.73
C CYS A 408 19.00 -8.28 -13.97
N PHE A 409 18.13 -7.40 -13.46
CA PHE A 409 16.87 -7.79 -12.83
C PHE A 409 15.73 -7.98 -13.85
N GLY A 410 15.90 -7.53 -15.08
CA GLY A 410 14.87 -7.57 -16.11
C GLY A 410 14.20 -8.93 -16.28
N ASP A 411 15.01 -9.98 -16.43
CA ASP A 411 14.53 -11.36 -16.62
C ASP A 411 14.27 -12.12 -15.30
N LYS A 412 14.59 -11.52 -14.15
CA LYS A 412 14.46 -12.13 -12.83
C LYS A 412 13.27 -11.60 -12.04
N ALA A 413 12.63 -10.54 -12.55
CA ALA A 413 11.53 -9.86 -11.88
C ALA A 413 10.22 -10.62 -12.08
N GLU A 414 9.50 -10.85 -11.00
CA GLU A 414 8.14 -11.40 -10.98
C GLU A 414 7.23 -10.57 -10.08
N PHE A 415 5.94 -10.50 -10.42
CA PHE A 415 4.98 -9.73 -9.65
C PHE A 415 4.30 -10.62 -8.62
N ALA A 416 4.39 -10.23 -7.35
CA ALA A 416 3.89 -10.98 -6.21
C ALA A 416 2.43 -10.64 -5.82
N GLY A 417 1.79 -9.70 -6.52
CA GLY A 417 0.43 -9.27 -6.20
C GLY A 417 0.31 -8.66 -4.80
N ASN A 418 -0.83 -8.87 -4.13
CA ASN A 418 -1.00 -8.52 -2.71
C ASN A 418 -0.46 -9.64 -1.82
N SER A 419 0.85 -9.73 -1.71
CA SER A 419 1.54 -10.77 -0.96
C SER A 419 1.32 -10.67 0.56
N SER A 420 1.03 -9.47 1.10
CA SER A 420 0.63 -9.25 2.49
C SER A 420 -0.68 -9.96 2.81
N LEU A 421 -1.72 -9.72 2.02
CA LEU A 421 -3.02 -10.39 2.17
C LEU A 421 -2.90 -11.91 2.01
N HIS A 422 -2.09 -12.36 1.04
CA HIS A 422 -1.83 -13.78 0.83
C HIS A 422 -1.13 -14.42 2.05
N GLY A 423 -0.20 -13.72 2.70
CA GLY A 423 0.42 -14.18 3.93
C GLY A 423 -0.57 -14.30 5.08
N ALA A 424 -1.46 -13.33 5.26
CA ALA A 424 -2.56 -13.41 6.23
C ALA A 424 -3.51 -14.58 5.93
N HIS A 425 -3.84 -14.81 4.67
CA HIS A 425 -4.63 -15.95 4.21
C HIS A 425 -3.95 -17.28 4.54
N LYS A 426 -2.65 -17.44 4.24
CA LYS A 426 -1.91 -18.66 4.61
C LYS A 426 -1.90 -18.89 6.12
N CYS A 427 -1.74 -17.85 6.91
CA CYS A 427 -1.77 -17.93 8.35
C CYS A 427 -3.15 -18.37 8.91
N LEU A 428 -4.25 -17.97 8.25
CA LEU A 428 -5.60 -18.47 8.60
C LEU A 428 -5.71 -19.99 8.48
N LEU A 429 -5.08 -20.55 7.44
CA LEU A 429 -5.19 -21.96 7.08
C LEU A 429 -4.14 -22.82 7.78
N ASP A 430 -2.93 -22.30 7.97
CA ASP A 430 -1.78 -22.99 8.54
C ASP A 430 -1.27 -22.26 9.77
N GLY A 431 -1.56 -22.80 10.95
CA GLY A 431 -1.07 -22.23 12.22
C GLY A 431 0.45 -22.22 12.35
N THR A 432 1.17 -23.04 11.57
CA THR A 432 2.65 -23.06 11.59
C THR A 432 3.26 -21.89 10.78
N PHE A 433 2.46 -21.17 10.01
CA PHE A 433 2.97 -20.00 9.26
C PHE A 433 3.51 -18.90 10.17
N ILE A 434 2.92 -18.70 11.35
CA ILE A 434 3.44 -17.77 12.37
C ILE A 434 4.84 -18.22 12.84
N ASP A 435 5.05 -19.50 13.06
CA ASP A 435 6.34 -20.04 13.47
C ASP A 435 7.40 -19.76 12.39
N ARG A 436 7.02 -19.90 11.10
CA ARG A 436 7.89 -19.53 9.97
C ARG A 436 8.24 -18.04 9.96
N ILE A 437 7.30 -17.15 10.31
CA ILE A 437 7.60 -15.71 10.45
C ILE A 437 8.68 -15.53 11.53
N TYR A 438 8.54 -16.17 12.68
CA TYR A 438 9.54 -16.06 13.77
C TYR A 438 10.90 -16.62 13.38
N GLU A 439 10.97 -17.76 12.68
CA GLU A 439 12.25 -18.31 12.19
C GLU A 439 12.89 -17.37 11.17
N PHE A 440 12.09 -16.81 10.26
CA PHE A 440 12.59 -15.85 9.27
C PHE A 440 13.09 -14.55 9.93
N LYS A 441 12.38 -14.05 10.95
CA LYS A 441 12.84 -12.89 11.75
C LYS A 441 14.23 -13.10 12.35
N LYS A 442 14.57 -14.32 12.77
CA LYS A 442 15.87 -14.61 13.40
C LYS A 442 17.05 -14.45 12.45
N ILE A 443 16.87 -14.67 11.17
CA ILE A 443 17.92 -14.55 10.15
C ILE A 443 17.97 -13.15 9.51
N LEU A 444 16.98 -12.30 9.79
CA LEU A 444 16.90 -10.95 9.23
C LEU A 444 17.56 -9.91 10.14
N THR A 445 18.37 -9.06 9.55
CA THR A 445 18.89 -7.84 10.17
C THR A 445 18.10 -6.65 9.66
N ALA A 446 17.39 -5.95 10.56
CA ALA A 446 16.73 -4.70 10.23
C ALA A 446 17.76 -3.57 10.08
N VAL A 447 17.70 -2.83 8.99
CA VAL A 447 18.67 -1.80 8.63
C VAL A 447 17.99 -0.43 8.68
N ASN A 448 18.58 0.50 9.44
CA ASN A 448 18.21 1.91 9.41
C ASN A 448 19.11 2.65 8.41
N LEU A 449 18.57 2.94 7.23
CA LEU A 449 19.32 3.61 6.15
C LEU A 449 19.84 4.99 6.57
N GLY A 450 19.11 5.70 7.44
CA GLY A 450 19.51 7.01 7.92
C GLY A 450 20.75 7.02 8.84
N GLU A 451 21.13 5.84 9.36
CA GLU A 451 22.31 5.65 10.21
C GLU A 451 23.48 5.00 9.47
N MET A 452 23.28 4.63 8.19
CA MET A 452 24.34 4.01 7.39
C MET A 452 25.34 5.02 6.86
N ASP A 453 26.62 4.76 7.12
CA ASP A 453 27.71 5.54 6.53
C ASP A 453 27.67 5.42 5.00
N GLY A 454 27.69 6.58 4.34
CA GLY A 454 27.73 6.65 2.88
C GLY A 454 26.37 6.46 2.17
N PHE A 455 25.27 6.28 2.90
CA PHE A 455 23.92 6.20 2.30
C PHE A 455 23.59 7.43 1.46
N ASP A 456 23.90 8.64 1.94
CA ASP A 456 23.68 9.88 1.19
C ASP A 456 24.38 9.86 -0.16
N ARG A 457 25.62 9.33 -0.23
CA ARG A 457 26.37 9.22 -1.50
C ARG A 457 25.64 8.31 -2.48
N LYS A 458 25.18 7.15 -2.03
CA LYS A 458 24.37 6.22 -2.84
C LYS A 458 23.07 6.88 -3.30
N TYR A 459 22.38 7.56 -2.39
CA TYR A 459 21.14 8.26 -2.70
C TYR A 459 21.34 9.30 -3.81
N TYR A 460 22.34 10.17 -3.69
CA TYR A 460 22.62 11.18 -4.72
C TYR A 460 23.11 10.57 -6.03
N SER A 461 23.86 9.47 -6.02
CA SER A 461 24.30 8.81 -7.25
C SER A 461 23.15 8.25 -8.08
N HIS A 462 22.02 7.93 -7.44
CA HIS A 462 20.81 7.45 -8.10
C HIS A 462 19.79 8.54 -8.46
N MET A 463 20.08 9.81 -8.19
CA MET A 463 19.20 10.94 -8.57
C MET A 463 19.32 11.32 -10.05
N ASN A 464 19.18 10.35 -10.93
CA ASN A 464 19.23 10.50 -12.38
C ASN A 464 18.28 9.48 -13.03
N LEU A 465 18.19 9.48 -14.35
CA LEU A 465 17.41 8.52 -15.16
C LEU A 465 18.32 7.55 -15.93
N GLN A 466 19.58 7.41 -15.53
CA GLN A 466 20.50 6.47 -16.15
C GLN A 466 20.11 5.03 -15.80
N SER A 467 20.31 4.10 -16.72
CA SER A 467 20.28 2.70 -16.41
C SER A 467 21.35 2.36 -15.38
N TRP A 468 21.08 1.39 -14.55
CA TRP A 468 22.00 0.97 -13.51
C TRP A 468 22.90 -0.11 -14.08
N ASP A 469 23.96 0.33 -14.75
CA ASP A 469 25.00 -0.56 -15.27
C ASP A 469 25.89 -1.04 -14.10
N ILE A 470 26.21 -2.32 -14.10
CA ILE A 470 27.03 -2.99 -13.10
C ILE A 470 28.43 -3.20 -13.68
#